data_e8e393165de2db97f835c024c77bbfcf
#
_entry.id   e8e393165de2db97f835c024c77bbfcf
#
_cell.length_a   1.000
_cell.length_b   1.000
_cell.length_c   1.000
_cell.angle_alpha   90.00
_cell.angle_beta   90.00
_cell.angle_gamma   90.00
#
_symmetry.space_group_name_H-M   'P 1'
#
loop_
_entity.id
_entity.type
_entity.pdbx_description
1 polymer ?
#
loop_
_entity_poly.entity_id
_entity_poly.type
_entity_poly.pdbx_seq_one_letter_code
_entity_poly.pdbx_strand_id
1 'polypeptide(L)'
;MLTIEHAARLAERYQMPLEDILFIALNVHGAKLDCEFGRIRMDFRLAENDQFRCAKERGEFDYFFALPVNPESEFILFGDVLSFGEMAIGQAINPMEDVSDLYYFRRKKTVLNFNPNARSACAGCRFCYTSHLTPNDEQRIETADELKVFFENWMHKYGFVDLSHLVQISVVTGNYRESDSLCRFLLELKRVVQEYHFGGKIFYLGSQITTPEQLTQLTEAQPFGICFSLEVFDRRNLLRRDKKSLELEGARKAMNLARRLGHEVTFSYIVGMEPLQVVEEHFRYFRDHVNKFPTINTFQKHRFQGPTLMDPTADRLEYFLEARQILERLFAETGLRPLPWEDYRSLWFLTFGKETLDGIRTP
;
A
#
# COMPACT_ATOMS: atom_id res chain seq x y z
N MET A 1 -9.35 25.60 2.34
CA MET A 1 -10.10 24.77 1.38
C MET A 1 -9.30 24.71 0.07
N LEU A 2 -9.04 23.55 -0.46
CA LEU A 2 -8.33 23.36 -1.72
C LEU A 2 -9.30 23.67 -2.87
N THR A 3 -8.86 24.47 -3.86
CA THR A 3 -9.61 24.75 -5.10
C THR A 3 -8.82 24.26 -6.31
N ILE A 4 -9.46 24.17 -7.48
CA ILE A 4 -8.78 23.72 -8.71
C ILE A 4 -7.64 24.66 -9.12
N GLU A 5 -7.83 25.98 -8.94
CA GLU A 5 -6.80 26.98 -9.22
C GLU A 5 -5.63 26.85 -8.23
N HIS A 6 -5.93 26.49 -6.96
CA HIS A 6 -4.88 26.22 -5.99
C HIS A 6 -4.15 24.94 -6.34
N ALA A 7 -4.84 23.86 -6.70
CA ALA A 7 -4.23 22.62 -7.16
C ALA A 7 -3.35 22.84 -8.40
N ALA A 8 -3.79 23.65 -9.36
CA ALA A 8 -3.01 24.01 -10.54
C ALA A 8 -1.72 24.80 -10.17
N ARG A 9 -1.81 25.76 -9.24
CA ARG A 9 -0.60 26.46 -8.73
C ARG A 9 0.36 25.51 -8.01
N LEU A 10 -0.16 24.53 -7.26
CA LEU A 10 0.68 23.51 -6.63
C LEU A 10 1.35 22.63 -7.70
N ALA A 11 0.64 22.24 -8.75
CA ALA A 11 1.18 21.49 -9.87
C ALA A 11 2.37 22.21 -10.53
N GLU A 12 2.23 23.51 -10.78
CA GLU A 12 3.33 24.35 -11.29
C GLU A 12 4.48 24.47 -10.29
N ARG A 13 4.19 24.79 -9.03
CA ARG A 13 5.19 24.97 -7.98
C ARG A 13 6.02 23.71 -7.74
N TYR A 14 5.38 22.55 -7.69
CA TYR A 14 6.03 21.27 -7.41
C TYR A 14 6.45 20.51 -8.68
N GLN A 15 6.18 21.06 -9.86
CA GLN A 15 6.49 20.46 -11.17
C GLN A 15 5.90 19.05 -11.31
N MET A 16 4.65 18.89 -10.91
CA MET A 16 3.89 17.63 -10.96
C MET A 16 2.68 17.76 -11.89
N PRO A 17 2.19 16.68 -12.51
CA PRO A 17 0.88 16.71 -13.19
C PRO A 17 -0.24 17.11 -12.23
N LEU A 18 -1.25 17.81 -12.73
CA LEU A 18 -2.43 18.18 -11.95
C LEU A 18 -3.11 16.94 -11.36
N GLU A 19 -3.16 15.87 -12.14
CA GLU A 19 -3.72 14.56 -11.73
C GLU A 19 -3.00 14.02 -10.49
N ASP A 20 -1.67 14.05 -10.44
CA ASP A 20 -0.91 13.60 -9.26
C ASP A 20 -1.27 14.44 -8.01
N ILE A 21 -1.41 15.76 -8.17
CA ILE A 21 -1.82 16.66 -7.08
C ILE A 21 -3.23 16.30 -6.56
N LEU A 22 -4.19 16.11 -7.48
CA LEU A 22 -5.57 15.77 -7.12
C LEU A 22 -5.66 14.38 -6.48
N PHE A 23 -4.90 13.41 -6.97
CA PHE A 23 -4.89 12.05 -6.44
C PHE A 23 -4.23 11.97 -5.05
N ILE A 24 -3.16 12.73 -4.83
CA ILE A 24 -2.56 12.87 -3.49
C ILE A 24 -3.55 13.55 -2.55
N ALA A 25 -4.17 14.65 -2.98
CA ALA A 25 -5.17 15.34 -2.19
C ALA A 25 -6.38 14.43 -1.85
N LEU A 26 -6.89 13.69 -2.82
CA LEU A 26 -7.96 12.71 -2.63
C LEU A 26 -7.57 11.62 -1.61
N ASN A 27 -6.34 11.11 -1.69
CA ASN A 27 -5.84 10.13 -0.71
C ASN A 27 -5.77 10.71 0.72
N VAL A 28 -5.37 11.97 0.85
CA VAL A 28 -5.17 12.63 2.17
C VAL A 28 -6.49 13.12 2.74
N HIS A 29 -7.28 13.85 1.95
CA HIS A 29 -8.53 14.47 2.40
C HIS A 29 -9.71 13.50 2.36
N GLY A 30 -9.62 12.43 1.55
CA GLY A 30 -10.72 11.49 1.36
C GLY A 30 -11.84 12.05 0.52
N ALA A 31 -13.02 11.43 0.63
CA ALA A 31 -14.22 11.86 -0.06
C ALA A 31 -15.41 12.02 0.89
N LYS A 32 -16.23 13.02 0.62
CA LYS A 32 -17.53 13.21 1.25
C LYS A 32 -18.56 12.38 0.50
N LEU A 33 -19.23 11.50 1.21
CA LEU A 33 -20.35 10.70 0.71
C LEU A 33 -21.27 10.32 1.88
N ASP A 34 -22.52 10.05 1.57
CA ASP A 34 -23.52 9.62 2.56
C ASP A 34 -23.44 8.10 2.75
N CYS A 35 -22.62 7.70 3.72
CA CYS A 35 -22.54 6.29 4.16
C CYS A 35 -22.00 6.18 5.59
N GLU A 36 -22.21 5.01 6.20
CA GLU A 36 -21.72 4.73 7.55
C GLU A 36 -20.27 4.21 7.60
N PHE A 37 -19.62 4.00 6.47
CA PHE A 37 -18.26 3.50 6.42
C PHE A 37 -17.26 4.54 6.94
N GLY A 38 -16.19 4.08 7.54
CA GLY A 38 -15.06 4.96 7.90
C GLY A 38 -14.07 5.13 6.76
N ARG A 39 -14.04 4.14 5.85
CA ARG A 39 -13.22 4.13 4.64
C ARG A 39 -13.92 3.37 3.54
N ILE A 40 -13.69 3.81 2.31
CA ILE A 40 -14.15 3.13 1.09
C ILE A 40 -12.97 2.75 0.21
N ARG A 41 -13.19 1.77 -0.64
CA ARG A 41 -12.35 1.49 -1.82
C ARG A 41 -13.25 1.46 -3.04
N MET A 42 -12.69 1.86 -4.17
CA MET A 42 -13.42 1.94 -5.42
C MET A 42 -12.46 1.84 -6.60
N ASP A 43 -12.94 1.26 -7.70
CA ASP A 43 -12.38 1.53 -9.00
C ASP A 43 -12.81 2.92 -9.43
N PHE A 44 -11.96 3.62 -10.14
CA PHE A 44 -12.17 5.01 -10.51
C PHE A 44 -11.76 5.25 -11.95
N ARG A 45 -12.65 5.77 -12.74
CA ARG A 45 -12.36 6.22 -14.10
C ARG A 45 -12.27 7.74 -14.13
N LEU A 46 -11.07 8.26 -14.38
CA LEU A 46 -10.82 9.70 -14.54
C LEU A 46 -11.59 10.22 -15.76
N ALA A 47 -12.15 11.41 -15.65
CA ALA A 47 -12.84 12.07 -16.76
C ALA A 47 -11.85 12.41 -17.89
N GLU A 48 -12.26 12.22 -19.12
CA GLU A 48 -11.50 12.64 -20.30
C GLU A 48 -11.59 14.16 -20.47
N ASN A 49 -10.77 14.89 -19.73
CA ASN A 49 -10.72 16.35 -19.67
C ASN A 49 -9.35 16.87 -20.15
N ASP A 50 -9.33 17.99 -20.89
CA ASP A 50 -8.10 18.60 -21.39
C ASP A 50 -7.15 19.10 -20.29
N GLN A 51 -7.64 19.26 -19.07
CA GLN A 51 -6.81 19.60 -17.91
C GLN A 51 -5.97 18.41 -17.43
N PHE A 52 -6.41 17.16 -17.70
CA PHE A 52 -5.73 15.92 -17.33
C PHE A 52 -4.79 15.43 -18.45
N ARG A 53 -3.76 16.24 -18.70
CA ARG A 53 -2.88 16.06 -19.86
C ARG A 53 -2.05 14.78 -19.76
N CYS A 54 -1.51 14.47 -18.60
CA CYS A 54 -0.64 13.33 -18.40
C CYS A 54 -1.43 12.00 -18.61
N ALA A 55 -2.62 11.89 -18.03
CA ALA A 55 -3.49 10.73 -18.23
C ALA A 55 -3.92 10.59 -19.71
N LYS A 56 -4.22 11.72 -20.38
CA LYS A 56 -4.60 11.75 -21.80
C LYS A 56 -3.45 11.31 -22.71
N GLU A 57 -2.23 11.80 -22.48
CA GLU A 57 -1.04 11.42 -23.25
C GLU A 57 -0.70 9.94 -23.10
N ARG A 58 -0.98 9.36 -21.91
CA ARG A 58 -0.76 7.94 -21.63
C ARG A 58 -1.91 7.03 -22.09
N GLY A 59 -3.11 7.59 -22.31
CA GLY A 59 -4.33 6.80 -22.53
C GLY A 59 -4.74 5.98 -21.30
N GLU A 60 -4.37 6.43 -20.09
CA GLU A 60 -4.61 5.74 -18.85
C GLU A 60 -5.60 6.52 -17.96
N PHE A 61 -6.83 6.03 -17.89
CA PHE A 61 -7.92 6.70 -17.15
C PHE A 61 -8.46 5.86 -15.99
N ASP A 62 -8.10 4.57 -15.88
CA ASP A 62 -8.64 3.68 -14.87
C ASP A 62 -7.68 3.56 -13.68
N TYR A 63 -8.17 3.89 -12.49
CA TYR A 63 -7.41 3.89 -11.23
C TYR A 63 -8.16 3.10 -10.16
N PHE A 64 -7.52 2.90 -9.03
CA PHE A 64 -8.10 2.33 -7.83
C PHE A 64 -7.74 3.18 -6.62
N PHE A 65 -8.72 3.51 -5.79
CA PHE A 65 -8.53 4.25 -4.57
C PHE A 65 -9.03 3.52 -3.34
N ALA A 66 -8.35 3.76 -2.21
CA ALA A 66 -8.83 3.44 -0.87
C ALA A 66 -8.77 4.73 -0.05
N LEU A 67 -9.93 5.28 0.29
CA LEU A 67 -10.11 6.63 0.78
C LEU A 67 -10.78 6.65 2.15
N PRO A 68 -10.43 7.60 3.04
CA PRO A 68 -11.24 7.87 4.20
C PRO A 68 -12.55 8.54 3.78
N VAL A 69 -13.64 8.21 4.46
CA VAL A 69 -14.88 8.98 4.37
C VAL A 69 -14.73 10.20 5.25
N ASN A 70 -14.84 11.37 4.65
CA ASN A 70 -14.63 12.64 5.33
C ASN A 70 -15.74 13.65 4.94
N PRO A 71 -16.63 14.02 5.85
CA PRO A 71 -17.72 14.95 5.57
C PRO A 71 -17.26 16.37 5.24
N GLU A 72 -16.01 16.72 5.60
CA GLU A 72 -15.42 18.04 5.35
C GLU A 72 -14.55 18.07 4.08
N SER A 73 -14.50 16.96 3.30
CA SER A 73 -13.71 16.90 2.08
C SER A 73 -14.31 17.77 0.97
N GLU A 74 -13.42 18.38 0.19
CA GLU A 74 -13.75 19.06 -1.06
C GLU A 74 -14.09 18.08 -2.20
N PHE A 75 -13.71 16.82 -2.06
CA PHE A 75 -14.09 15.77 -2.99
C PHE A 75 -15.44 15.21 -2.59
N ILE A 76 -16.41 15.28 -3.47
CA ILE A 76 -17.79 14.85 -3.21
C ILE A 76 -18.12 13.70 -4.15
N LEU A 77 -18.44 12.54 -3.57
CA LEU A 77 -18.99 11.40 -4.31
C LEU A 77 -20.51 11.42 -4.17
N PHE A 78 -21.19 11.71 -5.27
CA PHE A 78 -22.65 11.69 -5.35
C PHE A 78 -23.10 10.73 -6.46
N GLY A 79 -23.81 9.68 -6.10
CA GLY A 79 -24.05 8.57 -6.99
C GLY A 79 -22.70 7.89 -7.36
N ASP A 80 -22.39 7.88 -8.63
CA ASP A 80 -21.12 7.38 -9.19
C ASP A 80 -20.16 8.51 -9.60
N VAL A 81 -20.55 9.77 -9.50
CA VAL A 81 -19.72 10.92 -9.91
C VAL A 81 -18.89 11.42 -8.74
N LEU A 82 -17.58 11.43 -8.90
CA LEU A 82 -16.64 12.10 -8.01
C LEU A 82 -16.35 13.49 -8.56
N SER A 83 -16.65 14.50 -7.76
CA SER A 83 -16.40 15.90 -8.08
C SER A 83 -15.39 16.51 -7.12
N PHE A 84 -14.66 17.52 -7.60
CA PHE A 84 -13.80 18.39 -6.80
C PHE A 84 -14.27 19.84 -6.99
N GLY A 85 -14.89 20.40 -5.96
CA GLY A 85 -15.69 21.61 -6.11
C GLY A 85 -16.82 21.40 -7.11
N GLU A 86 -16.89 22.24 -8.14
CA GLU A 86 -17.90 22.14 -9.21
C GLU A 86 -17.46 21.24 -10.38
N MET A 87 -16.20 20.82 -10.41
CA MET A 87 -15.64 20.01 -11.49
C MET A 87 -15.84 18.53 -11.25
N ALA A 88 -16.54 17.84 -12.14
CA ALA A 88 -16.55 16.38 -12.17
C ALA A 88 -15.15 15.87 -12.60
N ILE A 89 -14.48 15.12 -11.72
CA ILE A 89 -13.14 14.59 -11.99
C ILE A 89 -13.17 13.14 -12.48
N GLY A 90 -14.28 12.44 -12.32
CA GLY A 90 -14.42 11.07 -12.83
C GLY A 90 -15.57 10.31 -12.22
N GLN A 91 -15.59 9.01 -12.49
CA GLN A 91 -16.62 8.09 -12.01
C GLN A 91 -16.05 7.05 -11.05
N ALA A 92 -16.70 6.87 -9.92
CA ALA A 92 -16.45 5.77 -8.98
C ALA A 92 -17.22 4.53 -9.45
N ILE A 93 -16.53 3.40 -9.48
CA ILE A 93 -17.11 2.12 -9.89
C ILE A 93 -17.04 1.18 -8.69
N ASN A 94 -18.19 0.59 -8.33
CA ASN A 94 -18.32 -0.34 -7.22
C ASN A 94 -17.71 0.17 -5.88
N PRO A 95 -18.08 1.35 -5.39
CA PRO A 95 -17.62 1.81 -4.10
C PRO A 95 -18.12 0.86 -2.99
N MET A 96 -17.18 0.39 -2.14
CA MET A 96 -17.49 -0.52 -1.03
C MET A 96 -16.67 -0.18 0.19
N GLU A 97 -17.06 -0.71 1.35
CA GLU A 97 -16.25 -0.55 2.56
C GLU A 97 -14.84 -1.14 2.37
N ASP A 98 -13.81 -0.39 2.79
CA ASP A 98 -12.42 -0.86 2.76
C ASP A 98 -12.15 -1.75 3.97
N VAL A 99 -12.49 -3.01 3.84
CA VAL A 99 -12.27 -4.05 4.85
C VAL A 99 -11.04 -4.91 4.52
N SER A 100 -10.56 -5.63 5.53
CA SER A 100 -9.46 -6.59 5.34
C SER A 100 -10.00 -7.90 4.78
N ASP A 101 -10.10 -7.98 3.48
CA ASP A 101 -10.53 -9.21 2.80
C ASP A 101 -9.47 -10.28 2.80
N LEU A 102 -9.90 -11.54 2.63
CA LEU A 102 -9.01 -12.68 2.44
C LEU A 102 -8.09 -12.48 1.24
N TYR A 103 -8.62 -11.92 0.14
CA TYR A 103 -7.84 -11.58 -1.04
C TYR A 103 -8.48 -10.44 -1.85
N TYR A 104 -7.65 -9.79 -2.65
CA TYR A 104 -8.07 -8.89 -3.72
C TYR A 104 -7.02 -8.82 -4.83
N PHE A 105 -7.43 -8.43 -6.02
CA PHE A 105 -6.53 -8.27 -7.16
C PHE A 105 -5.86 -6.91 -7.21
N ARG A 106 -4.74 -6.88 -7.92
CA ARG A 106 -4.04 -5.68 -8.40
C ARG A 106 -3.50 -5.92 -9.80
N ARG A 107 -3.09 -4.85 -10.48
CA ARG A 107 -2.38 -4.89 -11.76
C ARG A 107 -3.10 -5.73 -12.81
N LYS A 108 -4.37 -5.39 -13.07
CA LYS A 108 -5.20 -6.12 -14.05
C LYS A 108 -5.22 -7.64 -13.78
N LYS A 109 -5.46 -7.98 -12.52
CA LYS A 109 -5.55 -9.37 -12.01
C LYS A 109 -4.28 -10.23 -12.13
N THR A 110 -3.11 -9.62 -12.39
CA THR A 110 -1.84 -10.37 -12.43
C THR A 110 -1.12 -10.41 -11.08
N VAL A 111 -1.63 -9.69 -10.08
CA VAL A 111 -1.12 -9.71 -8.69
C VAL A 111 -2.27 -10.04 -7.76
N LEU A 112 -2.04 -11.02 -6.90
CA LEU A 112 -2.98 -11.42 -5.84
C LEU A 112 -2.47 -10.89 -4.51
N ASN A 113 -3.26 -10.06 -3.85
CA ASN A 113 -3.08 -9.74 -2.44
C ASN A 113 -3.80 -10.81 -1.61
N PHE A 114 -3.11 -11.43 -0.68
CA PHE A 114 -3.60 -12.55 0.10
C PHE A 114 -3.40 -12.31 1.60
N ASN A 115 -4.48 -12.40 2.38
CA ASN A 115 -4.49 -12.21 3.82
C ASN A 115 -5.03 -13.46 4.53
N PRO A 116 -4.20 -14.49 4.68
CA PRO A 116 -4.62 -15.80 5.18
C PRO A 116 -4.91 -15.85 6.68
N ASN A 117 -4.50 -14.83 7.43
CA ASN A 117 -4.50 -14.88 8.90
C ASN A 117 -5.71 -14.20 9.55
N ALA A 118 -6.70 -13.78 8.79
CA ALA A 118 -7.85 -13.01 9.27
C ALA A 118 -7.49 -11.80 10.18
N ARG A 119 -8.48 -11.00 10.51
CA ARG A 119 -8.28 -9.81 11.37
C ARG A 119 -8.08 -10.15 12.84
N SER A 120 -8.60 -11.28 13.29
CA SER A 120 -8.62 -11.70 14.69
C SER A 120 -7.24 -11.87 15.32
N ALA A 121 -6.23 -12.25 14.53
CA ALA A 121 -4.86 -12.44 15.03
C ALA A 121 -4.07 -11.12 15.17
N CYS A 122 -4.52 -10.03 14.55
CA CYS A 122 -3.83 -8.75 14.61
C CYS A 122 -4.24 -7.92 15.83
N ALA A 123 -3.25 -7.50 16.64
CA ALA A 123 -3.48 -6.64 17.80
C ALA A 123 -3.88 -5.20 17.44
N GLY A 124 -3.71 -4.80 16.16
CA GLY A 124 -3.96 -3.46 15.66
C GLY A 124 -3.00 -2.40 16.19
N CYS A 125 -2.32 -1.69 15.31
CA CYS A 125 -1.61 -0.47 15.66
C CYS A 125 -2.59 0.69 15.80
N ARG A 126 -2.25 1.73 16.58
CA ARG A 126 -3.21 2.81 16.91
C ARG A 126 -3.75 3.57 15.71
N PHE A 127 -3.08 3.51 14.58
CA PHE A 127 -3.45 4.15 13.32
C PHE A 127 -4.17 3.19 12.33
N CYS A 128 -4.27 1.91 12.66
CA CYS A 128 -4.76 0.91 11.72
C CYS A 128 -6.29 0.84 11.73
N TYR A 129 -6.90 1.08 10.58
CA TYR A 129 -8.36 0.95 10.41
C TYR A 129 -8.86 -0.46 10.71
N THR A 130 -8.12 -1.47 10.28
CA THR A 130 -8.49 -2.89 10.47
C THR A 130 -8.67 -3.27 11.95
N SER A 131 -8.00 -2.57 12.89
CA SER A 131 -8.13 -2.83 14.32
C SER A 131 -9.54 -2.51 14.88
N HIS A 132 -10.33 -1.76 14.14
CA HIS A 132 -11.70 -1.39 14.50
C HIS A 132 -12.77 -2.27 13.85
N LEU A 133 -12.36 -3.15 12.94
CA LEU A 133 -13.24 -4.06 12.26
C LEU A 133 -13.47 -5.32 13.09
N THR A 134 -14.64 -5.94 12.94
CA THR A 134 -14.94 -7.22 13.57
C THR A 134 -13.98 -8.31 13.07
N PRO A 135 -13.42 -9.14 13.95
CA PRO A 135 -12.66 -10.31 13.55
C PRO A 135 -13.47 -11.24 12.64
N ASN A 136 -12.78 -11.89 11.70
CA ASN A 136 -13.37 -12.87 10.80
C ASN A 136 -12.50 -14.12 10.75
N ASP A 137 -12.73 -15.05 11.68
CA ASP A 137 -11.96 -16.29 11.81
C ASP A 137 -12.27 -17.30 10.69
N GLU A 138 -13.42 -17.19 10.02
CA GLU A 138 -13.79 -18.07 8.90
C GLU A 138 -12.88 -17.88 7.68
N GLN A 139 -12.18 -16.75 7.59
CA GLN A 139 -11.23 -16.48 6.50
C GLN A 139 -9.80 -16.95 6.79
N ARG A 140 -9.61 -17.70 7.89
CA ARG A 140 -8.28 -18.15 8.26
C ARG A 140 -7.86 -19.35 7.43
N ILE A 141 -6.63 -19.33 6.91
CA ILE A 141 -6.01 -20.40 6.14
C ILE A 141 -4.63 -20.65 6.73
N GLU A 142 -4.38 -21.87 7.19
CA GLU A 142 -3.14 -22.21 7.91
C GLU A 142 -2.40 -23.44 7.33
N THR A 143 -3.12 -24.32 6.64
CA THR A 143 -2.60 -25.61 6.17
C THR A 143 -2.47 -25.66 4.65
N ALA A 144 -1.65 -26.62 4.16
CA ALA A 144 -1.51 -26.88 2.74
C ALA A 144 -2.83 -27.29 2.07
N ASP A 145 -3.63 -28.09 2.74
CA ASP A 145 -4.91 -28.56 2.19
C ASP A 145 -5.91 -27.41 2.08
N GLU A 146 -5.96 -26.52 3.09
CA GLU A 146 -6.76 -25.29 3.01
C GLU A 146 -6.29 -24.35 1.90
N LEU A 147 -4.97 -24.22 1.69
CA LEU A 147 -4.40 -23.47 0.57
C LEU A 147 -4.83 -24.06 -0.77
N LYS A 148 -4.76 -25.39 -0.95
CA LYS A 148 -5.20 -26.07 -2.17
C LYS A 148 -6.67 -25.81 -2.44
N VAL A 149 -7.52 -26.04 -1.45
CA VAL A 149 -8.98 -25.80 -1.55
C VAL A 149 -9.24 -24.32 -1.91
N PHE A 150 -8.51 -23.39 -1.27
CA PHE A 150 -8.64 -21.95 -1.59
C PHE A 150 -8.30 -21.67 -3.06
N PHE A 151 -7.13 -22.11 -3.55
CA PHE A 151 -6.69 -21.81 -4.92
C PHE A 151 -7.55 -22.53 -5.96
N GLU A 152 -7.99 -23.75 -5.74
CA GLU A 152 -8.91 -24.47 -6.63
C GLU A 152 -10.25 -23.74 -6.78
N ASN A 153 -10.87 -23.38 -5.65
CA ASN A 153 -12.11 -22.61 -5.65
C ASN A 153 -11.94 -21.22 -6.29
N TRP A 154 -10.80 -20.57 -6.05
CA TRP A 154 -10.48 -19.27 -6.60
C TRP A 154 -10.28 -19.35 -8.12
N MET A 155 -9.52 -20.31 -8.63
CA MET A 155 -9.35 -20.55 -10.07
C MET A 155 -10.67 -20.84 -10.74
N HIS A 156 -11.49 -21.74 -10.16
CA HIS A 156 -12.82 -22.05 -10.68
C HIS A 156 -13.71 -20.80 -10.77
N LYS A 157 -13.75 -19.98 -9.68
CA LYS A 157 -14.54 -18.74 -9.62
C LYS A 157 -14.21 -17.76 -10.74
N TYR A 158 -12.94 -17.63 -11.10
CA TYR A 158 -12.47 -16.65 -12.08
C TYR A 158 -12.16 -17.25 -13.46
N GLY A 159 -12.35 -18.54 -13.65
CA GLY A 159 -12.13 -19.23 -14.91
C GLY A 159 -10.63 -19.36 -15.26
N PHE A 160 -9.76 -19.38 -14.28
CA PHE A 160 -8.33 -19.61 -14.50
C PHE A 160 -8.02 -21.10 -14.54
N VAL A 161 -7.17 -21.51 -15.48
CA VAL A 161 -6.71 -22.91 -15.62
C VAL A 161 -5.63 -23.21 -14.57
N ASP A 162 -4.77 -22.24 -14.30
CA ASP A 162 -3.66 -22.32 -13.36
C ASP A 162 -3.26 -20.94 -12.82
N LEU A 163 -2.14 -20.83 -12.11
CA LEU A 163 -1.62 -19.59 -11.55
C LEU A 163 -0.47 -18.96 -12.37
N SER A 164 -0.19 -19.45 -13.58
CA SER A 164 0.93 -18.99 -14.40
C SER A 164 0.83 -17.52 -14.82
N HIS A 165 -0.39 -16.97 -14.86
CA HIS A 165 -0.64 -15.56 -15.18
C HIS A 165 -0.27 -14.60 -14.03
N LEU A 166 -0.13 -15.11 -12.81
CA LEU A 166 0.23 -14.30 -11.66
C LEU A 166 1.74 -14.02 -11.62
N VAL A 167 2.11 -12.75 -11.56
CA VAL A 167 3.50 -12.31 -11.39
C VAL A 167 3.90 -12.18 -9.93
N GLN A 168 2.92 -12.01 -9.03
CA GLN A 168 3.16 -11.86 -7.60
C GLN A 168 1.95 -12.31 -6.76
N ILE A 169 2.24 -12.99 -5.65
CA ILE A 169 1.31 -13.20 -4.53
C ILE A 169 1.86 -12.42 -3.34
N SER A 170 1.13 -11.38 -2.93
CA SER A 170 1.51 -10.52 -1.80
C SER A 170 0.80 -10.99 -0.54
N VAL A 171 1.55 -11.54 0.41
CA VAL A 171 1.02 -11.93 1.73
C VAL A 171 1.04 -10.69 2.63
N VAL A 172 -0.13 -10.08 2.81
CA VAL A 172 -0.34 -8.87 3.61
C VAL A 172 -1.29 -9.21 4.74
N THR A 173 -0.75 -9.63 5.83
CA THR A 173 -1.51 -10.16 6.96
C THR A 173 -1.14 -9.45 8.27
N GLY A 174 -1.99 -9.56 9.27
CA GLY A 174 -1.65 -9.17 10.62
C GLY A 174 -0.58 -10.10 11.23
N ASN A 175 -0.29 -9.90 12.51
CA ASN A 175 0.68 -10.73 13.21
C ASN A 175 0.15 -12.16 13.37
N TYR A 176 0.98 -13.13 13.05
CA TYR A 176 0.83 -14.51 13.49
C TYR A 176 1.11 -14.62 14.99
N ARG A 177 0.66 -15.70 15.62
CA ARG A 177 0.97 -15.95 17.03
C ARG A 177 2.48 -16.13 17.23
N GLU A 178 3.11 -16.85 16.31
CA GLU A 178 4.53 -17.15 16.32
C GLU A 178 5.15 -16.90 14.95
N SER A 179 6.34 -16.32 14.91
CA SER A 179 7.06 -16.01 13.68
C SER A 179 7.46 -17.26 12.89
N ASP A 180 7.78 -18.37 13.57
CA ASP A 180 8.12 -19.62 12.91
C ASP A 180 6.92 -20.26 12.20
N SER A 181 5.72 -20.07 12.74
CA SER A 181 4.49 -20.50 12.05
C SER A 181 4.28 -19.74 10.74
N LEU A 182 4.59 -18.44 10.75
CA LEU A 182 4.55 -17.62 9.53
C LEU A 182 5.61 -18.08 8.51
N CYS A 183 6.84 -18.36 8.94
CA CYS A 183 7.89 -18.83 8.04
C CYS A 183 7.50 -20.14 7.36
N ARG A 184 7.02 -21.12 8.14
CA ARG A 184 6.50 -22.40 7.61
C ARG A 184 5.34 -22.18 6.63
N PHE A 185 4.40 -21.28 6.96
CA PHE A 185 3.29 -20.95 6.07
C PHE A 185 3.76 -20.39 4.73
N LEU A 186 4.76 -19.49 4.71
CA LEU A 186 5.30 -18.92 3.47
C LEU A 186 5.97 -19.96 2.58
N LEU A 187 6.69 -20.91 3.18
CA LEU A 187 7.30 -22.05 2.47
C LEU A 187 6.23 -22.99 1.91
N GLU A 188 5.22 -23.30 2.72
CA GLU A 188 4.09 -24.13 2.32
C GLU A 188 3.27 -23.49 1.19
N LEU A 189 2.99 -22.18 1.31
CA LEU A 189 2.35 -21.40 0.24
C LEU A 189 3.14 -21.54 -1.07
N LYS A 190 4.48 -21.35 -1.02
CA LYS A 190 5.32 -21.49 -2.22
C LYS A 190 5.18 -22.86 -2.85
N ARG A 191 5.22 -23.92 -2.04
CA ARG A 191 5.10 -25.30 -2.50
C ARG A 191 3.74 -25.55 -3.16
N VAL A 192 2.66 -25.14 -2.50
CA VAL A 192 1.30 -25.34 -3.01
C VAL A 192 1.08 -24.60 -4.33
N VAL A 193 1.46 -23.32 -4.42
CA VAL A 193 1.22 -22.55 -5.65
C VAL A 193 2.08 -23.01 -6.83
N GLN A 194 3.23 -23.64 -6.57
CA GLN A 194 4.04 -24.27 -7.61
C GLN A 194 3.34 -25.48 -8.25
N GLU A 195 2.52 -26.23 -7.50
CA GLU A 195 1.70 -27.31 -8.05
C GLU A 195 0.71 -26.81 -9.11
N TYR A 196 0.33 -25.51 -9.05
CA TYR A 196 -0.53 -24.81 -10.01
C TYR A 196 0.24 -23.91 -10.99
N HIS A 197 1.50 -24.22 -11.28
CA HIS A 197 2.36 -23.54 -12.26
C HIS A 197 2.67 -22.05 -11.94
N PHE A 198 2.60 -21.64 -10.66
CA PHE A 198 3.01 -20.30 -10.26
C PHE A 198 4.52 -20.13 -10.36
N GLY A 199 4.98 -19.31 -11.30
CA GLY A 199 6.39 -18.93 -11.47
C GLY A 199 6.75 -17.55 -10.88
N GLY A 200 5.76 -16.84 -10.35
CA GLY A 200 5.92 -15.49 -9.84
C GLY A 200 6.59 -15.41 -8.46
N LYS A 201 6.63 -14.19 -7.92
CA LYS A 201 7.22 -13.86 -6.64
C LYS A 201 6.21 -13.96 -5.50
N ILE A 202 6.60 -14.56 -4.37
CA ILE A 202 5.93 -14.35 -3.10
C ILE A 202 6.51 -13.10 -2.45
N PHE A 203 5.64 -12.15 -2.08
CA PHE A 203 6.02 -10.90 -1.44
C PHE A 203 5.34 -10.79 -0.08
N TYR A 204 6.12 -10.81 0.99
CA TYR A 204 5.60 -10.71 2.36
C TYR A 204 5.74 -9.29 2.89
N LEU A 205 4.66 -8.74 3.45
CA LEU A 205 4.66 -7.47 4.16
C LEU A 205 4.38 -7.71 5.66
N GLY A 206 5.38 -7.47 6.51
CA GLY A 206 5.24 -7.68 7.94
C GLY A 206 6.52 -7.36 8.73
N SER A 207 6.55 -7.76 10.00
CA SER A 207 7.65 -7.46 10.93
C SER A 207 8.14 -8.66 11.73
N GLN A 208 7.67 -9.87 11.40
CA GLN A 208 7.98 -11.08 12.18
C GLN A 208 9.12 -11.92 11.61
N ILE A 209 9.50 -11.74 10.35
CA ILE A 209 10.61 -12.44 9.70
C ILE A 209 11.86 -11.55 9.80
N THR A 210 12.68 -11.77 10.81
CA THR A 210 13.82 -10.90 11.12
C THR A 210 15.09 -11.64 11.53
N THR A 211 14.99 -12.96 11.82
CA THR A 211 16.15 -13.73 12.25
C THR A 211 16.95 -14.28 11.07
N PRO A 212 18.25 -14.52 11.23
CA PRO A 212 19.10 -15.13 10.19
C PRO A 212 18.57 -16.48 9.72
N GLU A 213 18.07 -17.31 10.62
CA GLU A 213 17.52 -18.63 10.34
C GLU A 213 16.30 -18.54 9.44
N GLN A 214 15.32 -17.69 9.79
CA GLN A 214 14.10 -17.49 9.00
C GLN A 214 14.40 -16.95 7.60
N LEU A 215 15.26 -15.92 7.51
CA LEU A 215 15.66 -15.33 6.23
C LEU A 215 16.39 -16.35 5.35
N THR A 216 17.22 -17.20 5.93
CA THR A 216 17.91 -18.27 5.20
C THR A 216 16.94 -19.34 4.72
N GLN A 217 16.00 -19.79 5.56
CA GLN A 217 14.97 -20.76 5.15
C GLN A 217 14.13 -20.24 3.98
N LEU A 218 13.79 -18.94 3.96
CA LEU A 218 12.99 -18.34 2.87
C LEU A 218 13.73 -18.24 1.52
N THR A 219 15.01 -18.62 1.45
CA THR A 219 15.67 -18.82 0.15
C THR A 219 15.04 -19.95 -0.66
N GLU A 220 14.38 -20.91 0.00
CA GLU A 220 13.62 -21.97 -0.66
C GLU A 220 12.33 -21.46 -1.33
N ALA A 221 11.84 -20.27 -0.91
CA ALA A 221 10.66 -19.64 -1.49
C ALA A 221 10.96 -18.69 -2.68
N GLN A 222 12.21 -18.62 -3.13
CA GLN A 222 12.58 -17.68 -4.21
C GLN A 222 11.85 -17.96 -5.54
N PRO A 223 11.54 -16.92 -6.33
CA PRO A 223 11.78 -15.51 -6.04
C PRO A 223 10.91 -15.01 -4.87
N PHE A 224 11.54 -14.39 -3.88
CA PHE A 224 10.92 -13.93 -2.65
C PHE A 224 11.25 -12.46 -2.36
N GLY A 225 10.23 -11.72 -1.94
CA GLY A 225 10.39 -10.32 -1.52
C GLY A 225 9.86 -10.12 -0.09
N ILE A 226 10.51 -9.21 0.65
CA ILE A 226 10.10 -8.84 2.00
C ILE A 226 10.02 -7.32 2.16
N CYS A 227 8.88 -6.87 2.68
CA CYS A 227 8.66 -5.49 3.10
C CYS A 227 8.58 -5.44 4.63
N PHE A 228 9.61 -4.89 5.27
CA PHE A 228 9.62 -4.72 6.71
C PHE A 228 8.64 -3.61 7.12
N SER A 229 7.61 -3.95 7.89
CA SER A 229 6.60 -2.98 8.35
C SER A 229 7.15 -2.07 9.44
N LEU A 230 7.92 -1.06 9.07
CA LEU A 230 8.42 -0.03 10.01
C LEU A 230 7.32 0.94 10.41
N GLU A 231 6.52 1.40 9.45
CA GLU A 231 5.34 2.26 9.56
C GLU A 231 5.65 3.68 10.09
N VAL A 232 6.43 3.80 11.14
CA VAL A 232 6.92 5.05 11.77
C VAL A 232 8.33 4.83 12.31
N PHE A 233 9.11 5.89 12.43
CA PHE A 233 10.48 5.82 12.94
C PHE A 233 10.58 6.20 14.42
N ASP A 234 10.22 7.43 14.80
CA ASP A 234 10.34 7.93 16.16
C ASP A 234 9.11 7.60 17.02
N ARG A 235 7.92 7.57 16.40
CA ARG A 235 6.65 7.35 17.11
C ARG A 235 6.34 5.86 17.34
N ARG A 236 7.34 5.04 17.66
CA ARG A 236 7.26 3.58 17.87
C ARG A 236 6.23 3.16 18.92
N ASN A 237 5.86 4.05 19.83
CA ASN A 237 4.80 3.83 20.84
C ASN A 237 3.39 3.67 20.23
N LEU A 238 3.20 4.01 18.96
CA LEU A 238 1.95 3.79 18.22
C LEU A 238 1.80 2.35 17.71
N LEU A 239 2.90 1.62 17.66
CA LEU A 239 2.96 0.23 17.18
C LEU A 239 2.61 -0.76 18.29
N ARG A 240 2.30 -2.00 17.88
CA ARG A 240 1.96 -3.11 18.77
C ARG A 240 2.78 -4.36 18.42
N ARG A 241 2.95 -5.25 19.42
CA ARG A 241 3.61 -6.56 19.28
C ARG A 241 4.94 -6.46 18.50
N ASP A 242 5.15 -7.37 17.56
CA ASP A 242 6.40 -7.50 16.79
C ASP A 242 6.77 -6.24 15.99
N LYS A 243 5.79 -5.47 15.51
CA LYS A 243 6.07 -4.17 14.90
C LYS A 243 6.73 -3.20 15.89
N LYS A 244 6.29 -3.20 17.16
CA LYS A 244 6.86 -2.35 18.21
C LYS A 244 8.24 -2.81 18.63
N SER A 245 8.46 -4.13 18.73
CA SER A 245 9.74 -4.71 19.17
C SER A 245 10.81 -4.74 18.06
N LEU A 246 10.45 -4.53 16.81
CA LEU A 246 11.42 -4.41 15.72
C LEU A 246 12.14 -3.07 15.80
N GLU A 247 13.29 -3.03 16.47
CA GLU A 247 14.16 -1.86 16.54
C GLU A 247 14.72 -1.50 15.16
N LEU A 248 14.92 -0.19 14.90
CA LEU A 248 15.38 0.30 13.57
C LEU A 248 16.73 -0.30 13.18
N GLU A 249 17.67 -0.43 14.11
CA GLU A 249 18.96 -1.07 13.88
C GLU A 249 18.83 -2.58 13.61
N GLY A 250 17.91 -3.26 14.31
CA GLY A 250 17.56 -4.66 14.05
C GLY A 250 16.99 -4.85 12.66
N ALA A 251 16.07 -3.97 12.26
CA ALA A 251 15.50 -3.96 10.91
C ALA A 251 16.58 -3.77 9.83
N ARG A 252 17.50 -2.81 10.01
CA ARG A 252 18.61 -2.57 9.11
C ARG A 252 19.51 -3.81 8.93
N LYS A 253 19.83 -4.50 10.04
CA LYS A 253 20.62 -5.74 9.99
C LYS A 253 19.90 -6.84 9.22
N ALA A 254 18.60 -7.01 9.49
CA ALA A 254 17.76 -7.99 8.79
C ALA A 254 17.64 -7.68 7.28
N MET A 255 17.45 -6.40 6.89
CA MET A 255 17.43 -5.96 5.50
C MET A 255 18.74 -6.29 4.79
N ASN A 256 19.89 -5.97 5.40
CA ASN A 256 21.20 -6.29 4.82
C ASN A 256 21.42 -7.79 4.63
N LEU A 257 20.99 -8.60 5.59
CA LEU A 257 21.08 -10.05 5.46
C LEU A 257 20.17 -10.57 4.36
N ALA A 258 18.90 -10.14 4.35
CA ALA A 258 17.94 -10.55 3.32
C ALA A 258 18.43 -10.23 1.91
N ARG A 259 19.03 -9.03 1.70
CA ARG A 259 19.65 -8.66 0.41
C ARG A 259 20.81 -9.59 0.03
N ARG A 260 21.69 -9.91 0.98
CA ARG A 260 22.82 -10.86 0.73
C ARG A 260 22.34 -12.25 0.37
N LEU A 261 21.18 -12.66 0.88
CA LEU A 261 20.52 -13.93 0.56
C LEU A 261 19.75 -13.89 -0.78
N GLY A 262 19.75 -12.76 -1.49
CA GLY A 262 19.12 -12.61 -2.80
C GLY A 262 17.63 -12.29 -2.75
N HIS A 263 17.09 -11.91 -1.60
CA HIS A 263 15.70 -11.44 -1.51
C HIS A 263 15.54 -10.04 -2.07
N GLU A 264 14.35 -9.75 -2.61
CA GLU A 264 13.90 -8.37 -2.82
C GLU A 264 13.54 -7.77 -1.46
N VAL A 265 14.09 -6.60 -1.13
CA VAL A 265 13.99 -6.02 0.23
C VAL A 265 13.53 -4.60 0.16
N THR A 266 12.51 -4.28 0.95
CA THR A 266 12.01 -2.93 1.15
C THR A 266 11.44 -2.77 2.56
N PHE A 267 10.88 -1.59 2.86
CA PHE A 267 10.12 -1.34 4.09
C PHE A 267 8.88 -0.50 3.81
N SER A 268 7.91 -0.56 4.70
CA SER A 268 6.72 0.30 4.65
C SER A 268 6.83 1.47 5.63
N TYR A 269 6.30 2.63 5.22
CA TYR A 269 6.24 3.85 6.01
C TYR A 269 4.92 4.59 5.79
N ILE A 270 4.43 5.28 6.82
CA ILE A 270 3.20 6.08 6.75
C ILE A 270 3.56 7.56 6.87
N VAL A 271 3.52 8.26 5.75
CA VAL A 271 3.73 9.72 5.66
C VAL A 271 2.53 10.45 6.26
N GLY A 272 2.79 11.47 7.06
CA GLY A 272 1.76 12.28 7.73
C GLY A 272 1.71 12.10 9.24
N MET A 273 2.52 11.19 9.80
CA MET A 273 2.54 10.93 11.24
C MET A 273 3.77 11.52 11.95
N GLU A 274 4.80 11.92 11.23
CA GLU A 274 6.07 12.43 11.77
C GLU A 274 6.54 13.66 10.97
N PRO A 275 7.34 14.56 11.55
CA PRO A 275 7.89 15.71 10.85
C PRO A 275 8.72 15.33 9.64
N LEU A 276 8.78 16.17 8.60
CA LEU A 276 9.56 15.93 7.38
C LEU A 276 11.06 15.70 7.65
N GLN A 277 11.61 16.31 8.70
CA GLN A 277 12.99 16.07 9.12
C GLN A 277 13.23 14.61 9.48
N VAL A 278 12.32 14.00 10.25
CA VAL A 278 12.38 12.58 10.63
C VAL A 278 12.28 11.70 9.38
N VAL A 279 11.37 12.05 8.46
CA VAL A 279 11.25 11.36 7.17
C VAL A 279 12.60 11.40 6.42
N GLU A 280 13.17 12.58 6.20
CA GLU A 280 14.42 12.73 5.44
C GLU A 280 15.58 11.99 6.09
N GLU A 281 15.77 12.10 7.40
CA GLU A 281 16.86 11.48 8.16
C GLU A 281 16.80 9.96 8.05
N HIS A 282 15.66 9.36 8.37
CA HIS A 282 15.54 7.91 8.39
C HIS A 282 15.50 7.28 6.99
N PHE A 283 14.90 7.95 6.00
CA PHE A 283 14.98 7.46 4.62
C PHE A 283 16.41 7.51 4.09
N ARG A 284 17.19 8.54 4.44
CA ARG A 284 18.63 8.59 4.14
C ARG A 284 19.39 7.44 4.79
N TYR A 285 19.05 7.10 6.05
CA TYR A 285 19.64 5.98 6.77
C TYR A 285 19.30 4.62 6.15
N PHE A 286 18.05 4.42 5.69
CA PHE A 286 17.62 3.12 5.16
C PHE A 286 17.84 2.94 3.65
N ARG A 287 18.03 4.01 2.90
CA ARG A 287 18.10 4.00 1.42
C ARG A 287 19.04 2.94 0.87
N ASP A 288 20.23 2.82 1.43
CA ASP A 288 21.28 1.93 0.93
C ASP A 288 21.10 0.47 1.40
N HIS A 289 20.08 0.21 2.21
CA HIS A 289 19.77 -1.12 2.76
C HIS A 289 18.61 -1.83 2.07
N VAL A 290 18.00 -1.19 1.08
CA VAL A 290 16.92 -1.75 0.26
C VAL A 290 17.37 -1.94 -1.19
N ASN A 291 16.69 -2.81 -1.94
CA ASN A 291 16.85 -3.00 -3.39
C ASN A 291 15.53 -2.88 -4.14
N LYS A 292 14.51 -2.39 -3.46
CA LYS A 292 13.21 -2.00 -3.98
C LYS A 292 12.80 -0.69 -3.33
N PHE A 293 12.11 0.19 -4.08
CA PHE A 293 11.58 1.44 -3.54
C PHE A 293 10.66 1.18 -2.35
N PRO A 294 10.76 1.95 -1.26
CA PRO A 294 9.92 1.76 -0.08
C PRO A 294 8.43 1.88 -0.37
N THR A 295 7.63 1.07 0.31
CA THR A 295 6.17 1.14 0.25
C THR A 295 5.69 2.31 1.10
N ILE A 296 5.28 3.39 0.46
CA ILE A 296 4.86 4.63 1.12
C ILE A 296 3.34 4.73 1.09
N ASN A 297 2.76 4.84 2.28
CA ASN A 297 1.34 5.10 2.44
C ASN A 297 1.10 6.46 3.09
N THR A 298 0.12 7.21 2.61
CA THR A 298 -0.33 8.43 3.30
C THR A 298 -1.13 8.06 4.54
N PHE A 299 -0.93 8.80 5.62
CA PHE A 299 -1.81 8.72 6.76
C PHE A 299 -3.19 9.24 6.39
N GLN A 300 -4.22 8.45 6.67
CA GLN A 300 -5.60 8.81 6.40
C GLN A 300 -6.37 8.87 7.71
N LYS A 301 -6.91 10.04 8.03
CA LYS A 301 -7.81 10.19 9.16
C LYS A 301 -9.12 9.40 8.90
N HIS A 302 -9.60 8.72 9.91
CA HIS A 302 -10.91 8.10 9.87
C HIS A 302 -11.63 8.24 11.23
N ARG A 303 -12.95 8.09 11.24
CA ARG A 303 -13.82 8.37 12.40
C ARG A 303 -13.45 7.63 13.70
N PHE A 304 -12.70 6.53 13.61
CA PHE A 304 -12.32 5.73 14.78
C PHE A 304 -10.95 6.14 15.37
N GLN A 305 -10.28 7.13 14.81
CA GLN A 305 -8.97 7.59 15.29
C GLN A 305 -9.09 8.89 16.08
N GLY A 306 -8.27 9.00 17.12
CA GLY A 306 -8.09 10.27 17.82
C GLY A 306 -7.33 11.29 16.95
N PRO A 307 -7.55 12.59 17.16
CA PRO A 307 -6.95 13.68 16.37
C PRO A 307 -5.43 13.79 16.49
N THR A 308 -4.82 13.13 17.50
CA THR A 308 -3.41 13.30 17.85
C THR A 308 -2.43 12.41 17.09
N LEU A 309 -2.89 11.61 16.12
CA LEU A 309 -2.02 10.70 15.38
C LEU A 309 -1.28 11.38 14.23
N MET A 310 -1.91 12.35 13.58
CA MET A 310 -1.29 13.13 12.51
C MET A 310 -0.28 14.13 13.08
N ASP A 311 0.82 14.33 12.39
CA ASP A 311 1.75 15.41 12.71
C ASP A 311 1.05 16.76 12.48
N PRO A 312 1.22 17.76 13.37
CA PRO A 312 0.58 19.06 13.19
C PRO A 312 0.93 19.77 11.87
N THR A 313 2.10 19.50 11.29
CA THR A 313 2.51 20.08 10.01
C THR A 313 1.90 19.37 8.80
N ALA A 314 1.36 18.17 8.99
CA ALA A 314 0.73 17.36 7.94
C ALA A 314 -0.78 17.66 7.75
N ASP A 315 -1.28 18.75 8.32
CA ASP A 315 -2.64 19.24 8.10
C ASP A 315 -2.84 19.92 6.72
N ARG A 316 -1.73 20.16 6.01
CA ARG A 316 -1.70 20.81 4.68
C ARG A 316 -1.21 19.83 3.62
N LEU A 317 -1.78 19.97 2.42
CA LEU A 317 -1.37 19.15 1.26
C LEU A 317 0.11 19.32 0.92
N GLU A 318 0.66 20.53 1.10
CA GLU A 318 2.06 20.85 0.82
C GLU A 318 3.02 19.95 1.59
N TYR A 319 2.69 19.55 2.81
CA TYR A 319 3.51 18.59 3.57
C TYR A 319 3.72 17.27 2.78
N PHE A 320 2.69 16.73 2.17
CA PHE A 320 2.76 15.49 1.40
C PHE A 320 3.51 15.68 0.08
N LEU A 321 3.36 16.83 -0.55
CA LEU A 321 4.11 17.20 -1.76
C LEU A 321 5.60 17.39 -1.46
N GLU A 322 5.93 18.02 -0.34
CA GLU A 322 7.31 18.19 0.14
C GLU A 322 7.92 16.83 0.53
N ALA A 323 7.16 15.96 1.22
CA ALA A 323 7.59 14.60 1.51
C ALA A 323 7.94 13.83 0.22
N ARG A 324 7.07 13.93 -0.80
CA ARG A 324 7.31 13.34 -2.11
C ARG A 324 8.61 13.86 -2.72
N GLN A 325 8.85 15.18 -2.75
CA GLN A 325 10.09 15.75 -3.30
C GLN A 325 11.34 15.34 -2.52
N ILE A 326 11.26 15.24 -1.18
CA ILE A 326 12.36 14.73 -0.35
C ILE A 326 12.73 13.30 -0.79
N LEU A 327 11.73 12.43 -0.91
CA LEU A 327 11.93 11.03 -1.29
C LEU A 327 12.42 10.89 -2.74
N GLU A 328 11.87 11.66 -3.66
CA GLU A 328 12.36 11.72 -5.06
C GLU A 328 13.84 12.11 -5.12
N ARG A 329 14.24 13.15 -4.37
CA ARG A 329 15.65 13.58 -4.29
C ARG A 329 16.55 12.50 -3.69
N LEU A 330 16.11 11.85 -2.60
CA LEU A 330 16.90 10.81 -1.94
C LEU A 330 17.10 9.56 -2.81
N PHE A 331 16.11 9.22 -3.63
CA PHE A 331 16.16 8.03 -4.48
C PHE A 331 16.51 8.29 -5.95
N ALA A 332 16.76 9.56 -6.33
CA ALA A 332 17.06 9.93 -7.73
C ALA A 332 18.15 9.06 -8.37
N GLU A 333 19.28 8.89 -7.66
CA GLU A 333 20.46 8.20 -8.16
C GLU A 333 20.45 6.68 -7.94
N THR A 334 19.46 6.14 -7.20
CA THR A 334 19.43 4.71 -6.87
C THR A 334 18.89 3.83 -7.99
N GLY A 335 18.17 4.42 -8.95
CA GLY A 335 17.40 3.68 -9.95
C GLY A 335 16.12 3.04 -9.39
N LEU A 336 15.88 3.09 -8.07
CA LEU A 336 14.66 2.56 -7.45
C LEU A 336 13.50 3.54 -7.68
N ARG A 337 12.36 3.01 -8.13
CA ARG A 337 11.15 3.79 -8.41
C ARG A 337 9.94 3.15 -7.75
N PRO A 338 8.96 3.96 -7.31
CA PRO A 338 7.69 3.43 -6.82
C PRO A 338 6.96 2.65 -7.91
N LEU A 339 6.21 1.64 -7.50
CA LEU A 339 5.32 0.88 -8.37
C LEU A 339 3.88 1.33 -8.08
N PRO A 340 3.25 2.20 -8.92
CA PRO A 340 1.93 2.77 -8.62
C PRO A 340 0.85 1.71 -8.38
N TRP A 341 0.98 0.54 -9.01
CA TRP A 341 0.06 -0.58 -8.83
C TRP A 341 0.22 -1.32 -7.49
N GLU A 342 1.36 -1.14 -6.79
CA GLU A 342 1.66 -1.87 -5.55
C GLU A 342 1.28 -1.09 -4.29
N ASP A 343 1.53 0.22 -4.28
CA ASP A 343 1.27 1.06 -3.12
C ASP A 343 -0.23 1.27 -2.90
N TYR A 344 -0.67 1.10 -1.64
CA TYR A 344 -2.11 1.13 -1.32
C TYR A 344 -2.66 2.56 -1.24
N ARG A 345 -1.87 3.52 -0.75
CA ARG A 345 -2.23 4.93 -0.56
C ARG A 345 -1.04 5.81 -0.93
N SER A 346 -0.63 5.72 -2.19
CA SER A 346 0.63 6.26 -2.68
C SER A 346 0.68 7.79 -2.69
N LEU A 347 1.89 8.32 -2.72
CA LEU A 347 2.21 9.68 -3.15
C LEU A 347 2.52 9.75 -4.66
N TRP A 348 2.63 8.63 -5.34
CA TRP A 348 2.98 8.54 -6.77
C TRP A 348 1.91 7.78 -7.53
N PHE A 349 1.41 8.39 -8.61
CA PHE A 349 0.43 7.79 -9.49
C PHE A 349 0.92 7.75 -10.93
N LEU A 350 1.44 8.85 -11.45
CA LEU A 350 1.83 9.01 -12.84
C LEU A 350 3.31 9.30 -13.02
N THR A 351 3.92 10.06 -12.09
CA THR A 351 5.30 10.52 -12.25
C THR A 351 6.14 10.34 -10.99
N PHE A 352 7.46 10.25 -11.18
CA PHE A 352 8.49 10.36 -10.15
C PHE A 352 9.47 11.46 -10.59
N GLY A 353 9.43 12.61 -9.98
CA GLY A 353 10.07 13.80 -10.52
C GLY A 353 9.53 14.10 -11.93
N LYS A 354 10.44 14.07 -12.92
CA LYS A 354 10.10 14.23 -14.34
C LYS A 354 9.91 12.93 -15.11
N GLU A 355 10.18 11.79 -14.47
CA GLU A 355 10.07 10.48 -15.09
C GLU A 355 8.62 10.00 -15.04
N THR A 356 8.13 9.46 -16.13
CA THR A 356 6.85 8.75 -16.17
C THR A 356 7.01 7.39 -15.52
N LEU A 357 6.13 7.04 -14.59
CA LEU A 357 6.13 5.74 -13.95
C LEU A 357 5.42 4.69 -14.80
N ASP A 358 5.91 3.44 -14.75
CA ASP A 358 5.29 2.32 -15.43
C ASP A 358 4.07 1.81 -14.65
N GLY A 359 2.97 1.68 -15.37
CA GLY A 359 1.71 1.18 -14.84
C GLY A 359 0.99 2.16 -13.94
N ILE A 360 -0.25 1.83 -13.69
CA ILE A 360 -1.13 2.54 -12.77
C ILE A 360 -1.74 1.53 -11.81
N ARG A 361 -2.35 2.01 -10.73
CA ARG A 361 -3.06 1.17 -9.80
C ARG A 361 -4.44 0.84 -10.35
N THR A 362 -4.60 -0.37 -10.85
CA THR A 362 -5.87 -0.97 -11.28
C THR A 362 -6.09 -2.29 -10.55
N PRO A 363 -7.36 -2.72 -10.34
CA PRO A 363 -7.65 -4.04 -9.81
C PRO A 363 -7.24 -5.16 -10.76
#